data_133c63f2b48760e4b8ace7bac26cdc6d
#
_entry.id   133c63f2b48760e4b8ace7bac26cdc6d
#
_cell.length_a   1.000
_cell.length_b   1.000
_cell.length_c   1.000
_cell.angle_alpha   90.00
_cell.angle_beta   90.00
_cell.angle_gamma   90.00
#
_symmetry.space_group_name_H-M   'P 1'
#
loop_
_entity.id
_entity.type
_entity.pdbx_description
1 polymer ?
#
loop_
_entity_poly.entity_id
_entity_poly.type
_entity_poly.pdbx_seq_one_letter_code
_entity_poly.pdbx_strand_id
1 'polypeptide(L)'
;MKTNFDKILLIIVFIFYNTNIFSQEKDEDDAGTANTEFIDKKERKPWSFKLAPYAWLAGTSTDVGSEKIRQSFNDLTSLTNFGFQMVAQARYKKWTLSSNLTYAKLGDQMKEGRMIIDFAIDQIILDTKFGYTIIDKFDFGDDIIRGWAMDATIGVIYWSNDIAVDADLDSPIEIPGFPVNISEKMDYVDLVVGTNIRIILSKSVLLGLSGNIGGFGIGNSSKLYWDFSFTNTFKVSKLLTVTAGYKSFNAKTESGEGEDLVKTHIKTFGPLLGVAFNL
;
A
#
# COMPACT_ATOMS: atom_id res chain seq x y z
N MET A 1 9.47 -0.59 -25.75
CA MET A 1 8.79 -0.55 -24.44
C MET A 1 9.09 0.68 -23.57
N LYS A 2 9.68 1.76 -24.10
CA LYS A 2 9.92 3.04 -23.41
C LYS A 2 8.71 4.01 -23.37
N THR A 3 7.67 3.74 -24.14
CA THR A 3 6.61 4.72 -24.47
C THR A 3 5.53 4.93 -23.41
N ASN A 4 5.36 4.05 -22.43
CA ASN A 4 4.28 4.20 -21.44
C ASN A 4 4.72 4.91 -20.15
N PHE A 5 5.98 4.73 -19.77
CA PHE A 5 6.55 5.42 -18.61
C PHE A 5 6.69 6.92 -18.88
N ASP A 6 7.15 7.28 -20.09
CA ASP A 6 7.25 8.68 -20.52
C ASP A 6 5.89 9.38 -20.55
N LYS A 7 4.82 8.65 -20.91
CA LYS A 7 3.46 9.19 -20.89
C LYS A 7 2.93 9.42 -19.47
N ILE A 8 3.21 8.52 -18.54
CA ILE A 8 2.82 8.67 -17.12
C ILE A 8 3.61 9.82 -16.48
N LEU A 9 4.91 9.92 -16.75
CA LEU A 9 5.75 11.02 -16.30
C LEU A 9 5.28 12.35 -16.88
N LEU A 10 4.88 12.38 -18.16
CA LEU A 10 4.35 13.56 -18.84
C LEU A 10 3.01 14.01 -18.27
N ILE A 11 2.13 13.07 -17.88
CA ILE A 11 0.86 13.38 -17.19
C ILE A 11 1.12 13.98 -15.81
N ILE A 12 2.06 13.43 -15.05
CA ILE A 12 2.45 13.95 -13.74
C ILE A 12 3.06 15.36 -13.88
N VAL A 13 3.97 15.57 -14.83
CA VAL A 13 4.57 16.87 -15.13
C VAL A 13 3.52 17.87 -15.64
N PHE A 14 2.56 17.43 -16.46
CA PHE A 14 1.49 18.28 -16.97
C PHE A 14 0.51 18.74 -15.86
N ILE A 15 0.25 17.89 -14.87
CA ILE A 15 -0.53 18.25 -13.67
C ILE A 15 0.22 19.31 -12.86
N PHE A 16 1.54 19.18 -12.68
CA PHE A 16 2.35 20.18 -11.97
C PHE A 16 2.54 21.50 -12.72
N TYR A 17 2.58 21.45 -14.05
CA TYR A 17 2.75 22.68 -14.88
C TYR A 17 1.50 23.53 -14.94
N ASN A 18 0.31 22.94 -14.86
CA ASN A 18 -0.96 23.67 -14.89
C ASN A 18 -1.36 24.28 -13.53
N THR A 19 -0.76 23.88 -12.42
CA THR A 19 -1.05 24.43 -11.09
C THR A 19 -0.46 25.85 -10.88
N ASN A 20 0.46 26.30 -11.72
CA ASN A 20 1.00 27.66 -11.66
C ASN A 20 0.12 28.73 -12.30
N ILE A 21 -0.96 28.37 -13.00
CA ILE A 21 -1.84 29.33 -13.70
C ILE A 21 -3.05 29.76 -12.83
N PHE A 22 -3.34 29.06 -11.72
CA PHE A 22 -4.49 29.34 -10.87
C PHE A 22 -4.16 30.04 -9.53
N SER A 23 -3.04 30.76 -9.46
CA SER A 23 -2.63 31.45 -8.23
C SER A 23 -3.07 32.92 -8.17
N GLN A 24 -4.06 33.34 -8.94
CA GLN A 24 -4.66 34.70 -8.79
C GLN A 24 -6.16 34.62 -9.06
N GLU A 25 -6.92 34.25 -8.01
CA GLU A 25 -8.26 34.79 -7.83
C GLU A 25 -8.63 34.71 -6.34
N LYS A 26 -8.80 35.90 -5.77
CA LYS A 26 -9.41 36.12 -4.48
C LYS A 26 -10.91 35.90 -4.66
N ASP A 27 -11.45 34.88 -4.04
CA ASP A 27 -12.86 34.85 -3.70
C ASP A 27 -13.02 34.42 -2.24
N GLU A 28 -13.53 35.38 -1.49
CA GLU A 28 -14.19 35.20 -0.20
C GLU A 28 -15.47 34.39 -0.43
N ASP A 29 -15.79 33.56 0.59
CA ASP A 29 -17.05 32.84 0.75
C ASP A 29 -17.22 31.56 -0.08
N ASP A 30 -16.71 30.43 0.49
CA ASP A 30 -17.58 29.29 0.76
C ASP A 30 -16.93 28.30 1.75
N ALA A 31 -17.58 28.11 2.91
CA ALA A 31 -17.14 27.26 3.99
C ALA A 31 -17.49 25.79 3.69
N GLY A 32 -16.68 25.14 2.85
CA GLY A 32 -16.79 23.72 2.51
C GLY A 32 -15.66 22.89 3.14
N THR A 33 -16.03 22.09 4.12
CA THR A 33 -15.36 20.88 4.66
C THR A 33 -13.88 20.68 4.31
N ALA A 34 -13.01 21.22 5.10
CA ALA A 34 -11.58 21.00 4.99
C ALA A 34 -11.10 19.81 5.82
N ASN A 35 -10.05 19.17 5.34
CA ASN A 35 -9.31 18.10 5.99
C ASN A 35 -8.87 18.51 7.40
N THR A 36 -9.29 17.79 8.45
CA THR A 36 -8.99 18.14 9.85
C THR A 36 -7.51 18.18 10.19
N GLU A 37 -6.64 17.65 9.33
CA GLU A 37 -5.18 17.68 9.51
C GLU A 37 -4.56 19.04 9.14
N PHE A 38 -5.23 19.83 8.29
CA PHE A 38 -4.74 21.13 7.80
C PHE A 38 -5.61 22.32 8.23
N ILE A 39 -6.53 22.15 9.20
CA ILE A 39 -7.52 23.15 9.57
C ILE A 39 -7.16 23.88 10.85
N ASP A 40 -7.59 25.14 10.86
CA ASP A 40 -7.64 26.02 12.01
C ASP A 40 -8.47 25.43 13.16
N LYS A 41 -8.04 25.67 14.40
CA LYS A 41 -8.65 25.14 15.65
C LYS A 41 -10.14 25.49 15.78
N LYS A 42 -10.60 26.51 15.07
CA LYS A 42 -11.95 27.05 15.16
C LYS A 42 -13.02 26.28 14.37
N GLU A 43 -12.61 25.42 13.40
CA GLU A 43 -13.52 24.74 12.46
C GLU A 43 -13.40 23.21 12.44
N ARG A 44 -12.85 22.59 13.47
CA ARG A 44 -12.71 21.12 13.51
C ARG A 44 -14.08 20.44 13.56
N LYS A 45 -14.52 19.90 12.41
CA LYS A 45 -15.63 18.98 12.39
C LYS A 45 -15.26 17.73 13.21
N PRO A 46 -16.18 17.14 13.95
CA PRO A 46 -15.90 15.94 14.74
C PRO A 46 -15.55 14.72 13.84
N TRP A 47 -16.04 14.68 12.61
CA TRP A 47 -15.81 13.65 11.62
C TRP A 47 -14.97 14.16 10.45
N SER A 48 -14.10 13.31 9.92
CA SER A 48 -13.45 13.47 8.63
C SER A 48 -13.30 12.12 7.94
N PHE A 49 -13.45 12.11 6.62
CA PHE A 49 -13.30 10.94 5.78
C PHE A 49 -12.25 11.21 4.72
N LYS A 50 -11.50 10.17 4.37
CA LYS A 50 -10.44 10.25 3.37
C LYS A 50 -10.47 8.99 2.52
N LEU A 51 -10.42 9.16 1.21
CA LEU A 51 -10.21 8.09 0.24
C LEU A 51 -8.94 8.42 -0.55
N ALA A 52 -8.01 7.48 -0.60
CA ALA A 52 -6.72 7.70 -1.22
C ALA A 52 -6.33 6.51 -2.10
N PRO A 53 -6.68 6.50 -3.40
CA PRO A 53 -6.02 5.63 -4.34
C PRO A 53 -4.53 5.98 -4.44
N TYR A 54 -3.70 4.94 -4.54
CA TYR A 54 -2.26 5.12 -4.64
C TYR A 54 -1.62 4.03 -5.48
N ALA A 55 -0.39 4.26 -5.94
CA ALA A 55 0.47 3.28 -6.55
C ALA A 55 1.70 3.06 -5.68
N TRP A 56 1.99 1.81 -5.35
CA TRP A 56 3.21 1.41 -4.66
C TRP A 56 4.13 0.70 -5.66
N LEU A 57 5.20 1.37 -6.03
CA LEU A 57 6.16 0.92 -7.02
C LEU A 57 7.20 0.01 -6.33
N ALA A 58 6.75 -1.15 -5.91
CA ALA A 58 7.52 -2.02 -5.03
C ALA A 58 8.34 -3.05 -5.81
N GLY A 59 9.51 -3.38 -5.27
CA GLY A 59 10.24 -4.61 -5.57
C GLY A 59 10.10 -5.59 -4.41
N THR A 60 10.19 -6.88 -4.71
CA THR A 60 10.04 -7.96 -3.73
C THR A 60 11.27 -8.87 -3.73
N SER A 61 11.70 -9.31 -2.54
CA SER A 61 12.66 -10.39 -2.34
C SER A 61 12.00 -11.45 -1.47
N THR A 62 11.92 -12.66 -1.99
CA THR A 62 11.35 -13.81 -1.29
C THR A 62 12.43 -14.87 -1.11
N ASP A 63 12.70 -15.26 0.13
CA ASP A 63 13.59 -16.36 0.48
C ASP A 63 12.68 -17.54 0.85
N VAL A 64 12.80 -18.68 0.16
CA VAL A 64 12.05 -19.93 0.42
C VAL A 64 13.07 -21.03 0.64
N GLY A 65 13.17 -21.50 1.88
CA GLY A 65 14.23 -22.45 2.25
C GLY A 65 15.63 -21.88 1.97
N SER A 66 16.38 -22.49 1.05
CA SER A 66 17.70 -22.05 0.60
C SER A 66 17.66 -21.14 -0.63
N GLU A 67 16.53 -21.07 -1.32
CA GLU A 67 16.38 -20.33 -2.56
C GLU A 67 16.01 -18.87 -2.30
N LYS A 68 16.55 -17.98 -3.14
CA LYS A 68 16.30 -16.54 -3.05
C LYS A 68 15.85 -15.97 -4.38
N ILE A 69 14.60 -15.53 -4.42
CA ILE A 69 13.96 -14.94 -5.58
C ILE A 69 13.90 -13.42 -5.36
N ARG A 70 14.40 -12.67 -6.33
CA ARG A 70 14.31 -11.20 -6.34
C ARG A 70 13.59 -10.73 -7.57
N GLN A 71 12.61 -9.87 -7.38
CA GLN A 71 11.83 -9.25 -8.44
C GLN A 71 11.89 -7.75 -8.25
N SER A 72 12.39 -7.05 -9.25
CA SER A 72 12.36 -5.58 -9.27
C SER A 72 10.94 -5.08 -9.54
N PHE A 73 10.72 -3.79 -9.34
CA PHE A 73 9.46 -3.17 -9.75
C PHE A 73 9.14 -3.39 -11.25
N ASN A 74 10.14 -3.31 -12.11
CA ASN A 74 9.94 -3.55 -13.54
C ASN A 74 9.51 -4.99 -13.84
N ASP A 75 10.10 -5.97 -13.15
CA ASP A 75 9.72 -7.37 -13.29
C ASP A 75 8.27 -7.58 -12.84
N LEU A 76 7.90 -7.07 -11.65
CA LEU A 76 6.53 -7.15 -11.16
C LEU A 76 5.53 -6.43 -12.06
N THR A 77 5.89 -5.26 -12.60
CA THR A 77 5.02 -4.51 -13.51
C THR A 77 4.79 -5.25 -14.82
N SER A 78 5.81 -5.95 -15.33
CA SER A 78 5.66 -6.77 -16.55
C SER A 78 4.73 -7.95 -16.34
N LEU A 79 4.65 -8.49 -15.13
CA LEU A 79 3.79 -9.60 -14.75
C LEU A 79 2.39 -9.15 -14.29
N THR A 80 2.20 -7.84 -14.02
CA THR A 80 0.93 -7.32 -13.49
C THR A 80 -0.07 -7.12 -14.61
N ASN A 81 -1.10 -7.96 -14.64
CA ASN A 81 -2.24 -7.82 -15.54
C ASN A 81 -3.24 -6.76 -15.04
N PHE A 82 -3.41 -6.67 -13.72
CA PHE A 82 -4.24 -5.67 -13.07
C PHE A 82 -3.74 -5.40 -11.64
N GLY A 83 -3.77 -4.15 -11.21
CA GLY A 83 -3.43 -3.75 -9.83
C GLY A 83 -4.27 -2.58 -9.36
N PHE A 84 -4.75 -2.65 -8.12
CA PHE A 84 -5.51 -1.60 -7.47
C PHE A 84 -5.12 -1.47 -6.00
N GLN A 85 -4.87 -0.23 -5.57
CA GLN A 85 -4.52 0.07 -4.18
C GLN A 85 -5.28 1.29 -3.69
N MET A 86 -5.88 1.19 -2.50
CA MET A 86 -6.67 2.27 -1.93
C MET A 86 -6.62 2.26 -0.40
N VAL A 87 -6.47 3.44 0.18
CA VAL A 87 -6.70 3.67 1.61
C VAL A 87 -8.03 4.38 1.81
N ALA A 88 -8.85 3.84 2.69
CA ALA A 88 -10.03 4.50 3.25
C ALA A 88 -9.78 4.80 4.73
N GLN A 89 -10.11 6.02 5.17
CA GLN A 89 -9.96 6.42 6.55
C GLN A 89 -11.18 7.20 7.03
N ALA A 90 -11.64 6.87 8.24
CA ALA A 90 -12.63 7.63 8.97
C ALA A 90 -12.02 8.05 10.31
N ARG A 91 -12.10 9.35 10.64
CA ARG A 91 -11.65 9.89 11.93
C ARG A 91 -12.81 10.56 12.65
N TYR A 92 -12.94 10.22 13.92
CA TYR A 92 -13.85 10.89 14.84
C TYR A 92 -13.09 11.37 16.07
N LYS A 93 -12.88 12.68 16.18
CA LYS A 93 -12.05 13.28 17.24
C LYS A 93 -10.66 12.63 17.33
N LYS A 94 -10.40 11.86 18.40
CA LYS A 94 -9.14 11.14 18.63
C LYS A 94 -9.12 9.71 18.07
N TRP A 95 -10.25 9.21 17.58
CA TRP A 95 -10.39 7.86 17.07
C TRP A 95 -10.20 7.82 15.55
N THR A 96 -9.53 6.83 15.06
CA THR A 96 -9.30 6.63 13.63
C THR A 96 -9.57 5.18 13.27
N LEU A 97 -10.35 4.94 12.24
CA LEU A 97 -10.46 3.66 11.56
C LEU A 97 -9.86 3.83 10.17
N SER A 98 -8.90 2.98 9.83
CA SER A 98 -8.27 2.98 8.50
C SER A 98 -8.29 1.59 7.92
N SER A 99 -8.56 1.49 6.61
CA SER A 99 -8.50 0.25 5.86
C SER A 99 -7.70 0.49 4.58
N ASN A 100 -6.73 -0.35 4.32
CA ASN A 100 -5.86 -0.31 3.14
C ASN A 100 -6.06 -1.61 2.35
N LEU A 101 -6.59 -1.50 1.15
CA LEU A 101 -6.78 -2.59 0.22
C LEU A 101 -5.70 -2.55 -0.85
N THR A 102 -5.02 -3.66 -1.03
CA THR A 102 -4.16 -3.96 -2.19
C THR A 102 -4.73 -5.18 -2.89
N TYR A 103 -4.98 -5.05 -4.18
CA TYR A 103 -5.38 -6.15 -5.05
C TYR A 103 -4.45 -6.17 -6.25
N ALA A 104 -3.93 -7.35 -6.59
CA ALA A 104 -3.08 -7.53 -7.76
C ALA A 104 -3.36 -8.88 -8.43
N LYS A 105 -3.45 -8.84 -9.76
CA LYS A 105 -3.40 -10.02 -10.62
C LYS A 105 -2.08 -10.03 -11.36
N LEU A 106 -1.27 -11.04 -11.10
CA LEU A 106 0.01 -11.26 -11.75
C LEU A 106 -0.11 -12.52 -12.60
N GLY A 107 0.55 -12.54 -13.73
CA GLY A 107 0.61 -13.75 -14.55
C GLY A 107 1.42 -13.51 -15.81
N ASP A 108 2.03 -14.58 -16.29
CA ASP A 108 2.77 -14.61 -17.54
C ASP A 108 2.78 -16.02 -18.11
N GLN A 109 3.08 -16.13 -19.39
CA GLN A 109 3.31 -17.36 -20.08
C GLN A 109 4.79 -17.44 -20.49
N MET A 110 5.44 -18.50 -20.08
CA MET A 110 6.80 -18.81 -20.47
C MET A 110 6.82 -20.00 -21.44
N LYS A 111 7.57 -19.87 -22.52
CA LYS A 111 7.79 -20.96 -23.46
C LYS A 111 9.28 -21.27 -23.56
N GLU A 112 9.66 -22.47 -23.15
CA GLU A 112 11.02 -22.99 -23.23
C GLU A 112 11.04 -24.28 -24.05
N GLY A 113 11.52 -24.19 -25.29
CA GLY A 113 11.46 -25.28 -26.24
C GLY A 113 10.03 -25.69 -26.58
N ARG A 114 9.62 -26.88 -26.14
CA ARG A 114 8.24 -27.39 -26.27
C ARG A 114 7.40 -27.24 -25.00
N MET A 115 8.01 -26.80 -23.89
CA MET A 115 7.29 -26.60 -22.64
C MET A 115 6.63 -25.22 -22.64
N ILE A 116 5.36 -25.18 -22.30
CA ILE A 116 4.58 -23.97 -22.09
C ILE A 116 4.18 -23.97 -20.62
N ILE A 117 4.55 -22.92 -19.89
CA ILE A 117 4.20 -22.75 -18.48
C ILE A 117 3.42 -21.44 -18.36
N ASP A 118 2.17 -21.58 -17.96
CA ASP A 118 1.31 -20.45 -17.59
C ASP A 118 1.26 -20.37 -16.07
N PHE A 119 1.52 -19.19 -15.52
CA PHE A 119 1.31 -18.95 -14.11
C PHE A 119 0.40 -17.75 -13.87
N ALA A 120 -0.42 -17.84 -12.84
CA ALA A 120 -1.31 -16.78 -12.41
C ALA A 120 -1.28 -16.67 -10.88
N ILE A 121 -1.27 -15.46 -10.36
CA ILE A 121 -1.35 -15.17 -8.93
C ILE A 121 -2.39 -14.08 -8.73
N ASP A 122 -3.45 -14.40 -7.98
CA ASP A 122 -4.42 -13.43 -7.50
C ASP A 122 -4.10 -13.10 -6.04
N GLN A 123 -3.73 -11.85 -5.76
CA GLN A 123 -3.34 -11.40 -4.43
C GLN A 123 -4.32 -10.36 -3.88
N ILE A 124 -4.76 -10.58 -2.65
CA ILE A 124 -5.52 -9.61 -1.86
C ILE A 124 -4.79 -9.38 -0.54
N ILE A 125 -4.56 -8.10 -0.19
CA ILE A 125 -4.09 -7.69 1.13
C ILE A 125 -5.06 -6.65 1.66
N LEU A 126 -5.73 -6.96 2.77
CA LEU A 126 -6.63 -6.05 3.47
C LEU A 126 -6.06 -5.76 4.87
N ASP A 127 -5.59 -4.55 5.06
CA ASP A 127 -5.01 -4.07 6.32
C ASP A 127 -5.98 -3.08 6.97
N THR A 128 -6.63 -3.49 8.06
CA THR A 128 -7.59 -2.67 8.80
C THR A 128 -7.11 -2.40 10.21
N LYS A 129 -7.00 -1.13 10.56
CA LYS A 129 -6.47 -0.66 11.85
C LYS A 129 -7.41 0.32 12.53
N PHE A 130 -7.51 0.18 13.84
CA PHE A 130 -8.15 1.12 14.73
C PHE A 130 -7.08 1.88 15.51
N GLY A 131 -7.17 3.20 15.54
CA GLY A 131 -6.17 4.07 16.15
C GLY A 131 -6.79 5.03 17.16
N TYR A 132 -5.99 5.38 18.18
CA TYR A 132 -6.32 6.41 19.15
C TYR A 132 -5.16 7.41 19.28
N THR A 133 -5.47 8.70 19.16
CA THR A 133 -4.46 9.77 19.29
C THR A 133 -4.08 9.93 20.77
N ILE A 134 -2.89 9.48 21.14
CA ILE A 134 -2.32 9.55 22.48
C ILE A 134 -1.60 10.85 22.75
N ILE A 135 -1.01 11.46 21.71
CA ILE A 135 -0.34 12.75 21.77
C ILE A 135 -0.92 13.64 20.67
N ASP A 136 -1.33 14.85 21.06
CA ASP A 136 -1.80 15.89 20.14
C ASP A 136 -1.19 17.22 20.60
N LYS A 137 -0.16 17.63 19.90
CA LYS A 137 0.60 18.86 20.15
C LYS A 137 0.63 19.73 18.90
N PHE A 138 -0.54 19.94 18.32
CA PHE A 138 -0.69 20.89 17.24
C PHE A 138 -0.89 22.32 17.79
N ASP A 139 -0.07 23.23 17.29
CA ASP A 139 -0.18 24.65 17.54
C ASP A 139 -0.76 25.33 16.29
N PHE A 140 -1.94 25.93 16.46
CA PHE A 140 -2.67 26.65 15.42
C PHE A 140 -2.59 28.14 15.72
N GLY A 141 -1.39 28.73 15.64
CA GLY A 141 -1.22 30.18 15.68
C GLY A 141 -1.71 30.86 14.40
N ASP A 142 -1.97 32.17 14.46
CA ASP A 142 -2.55 32.92 13.36
C ASP A 142 -1.71 32.85 12.07
N ASP A 143 -0.38 32.75 12.18
CA ASP A 143 0.53 32.72 11.04
C ASP A 143 1.23 31.39 10.79
N ILE A 144 1.36 30.52 11.78
CA ILE A 144 2.14 29.29 11.69
C ILE A 144 1.34 28.12 12.25
N ILE A 145 0.98 27.19 11.36
CA ILE A 145 0.45 25.88 11.75
C ILE A 145 1.63 24.93 11.80
N ARG A 146 1.95 24.44 12.99
CA ARG A 146 3.01 23.46 13.22
C ARG A 146 2.64 22.55 14.37
N GLY A 147 3.33 21.44 14.46
CA GLY A 147 3.15 20.51 15.58
C GLY A 147 3.13 19.07 15.12
N TRP A 148 2.82 18.21 16.03
CA TRP A 148 2.79 16.77 15.76
C TRP A 148 1.74 16.06 16.61
N ALA A 149 1.29 14.92 16.11
CA ALA A 149 0.41 14.01 16.82
C ALA A 149 0.91 12.58 16.66
N MET A 150 0.59 11.74 17.63
CA MET A 150 0.92 10.32 17.63
C MET A 150 -0.33 9.52 17.97
N ASP A 151 -0.62 8.55 17.11
CA ASP A 151 -1.68 7.58 17.32
C ASP A 151 -1.07 6.23 17.70
N ALA A 152 -1.60 5.57 18.72
CA ALA A 152 -1.38 4.13 18.92
C ALA A 152 -2.42 3.38 18.09
N THR A 153 -2.02 2.29 17.44
CA THR A 153 -2.88 1.51 16.55
C THR A 153 -2.88 0.03 16.90
N ILE A 154 -4.03 -0.62 16.69
CA ILE A 154 -4.20 -2.06 16.70
C ILE A 154 -5.02 -2.45 15.48
N GLY A 155 -4.76 -3.59 14.90
CA GLY A 155 -5.49 -4.00 13.70
C GLY A 155 -5.26 -5.43 13.29
N VAL A 156 -5.78 -5.73 12.10
CA VAL A 156 -5.70 -7.04 11.45
C VAL A 156 -5.28 -6.84 10.01
N ILE A 157 -4.36 -7.68 9.56
CA ILE A 157 -3.98 -7.78 8.15
C ILE A 157 -4.41 -9.16 7.65
N TYR A 158 -5.28 -9.17 6.65
CA TYR A 158 -5.65 -10.37 5.92
C TYR A 158 -4.87 -10.42 4.60
N TRP A 159 -4.26 -11.55 4.33
CA TRP A 159 -3.54 -11.86 3.11
C TRP A 159 -4.17 -13.07 2.46
N SER A 160 -4.42 -12.98 1.17
CA SER A 160 -4.82 -14.12 0.36
C SER A 160 -4.00 -14.12 -0.92
N ASN A 161 -3.37 -15.24 -1.22
CA ASN A 161 -2.68 -15.49 -2.48
C ASN A 161 -3.25 -16.78 -3.05
N ASP A 162 -3.85 -16.69 -4.23
CA ASP A 162 -4.31 -17.83 -5.02
C ASP A 162 -3.34 -17.98 -6.19
N ILE A 163 -2.62 -19.09 -6.19
CA ILE A 163 -1.53 -19.38 -7.13
C ILE A 163 -1.96 -20.54 -8.01
N ALA A 164 -1.96 -20.33 -9.32
CA ALA A 164 -2.19 -21.38 -10.32
C ALA A 164 -0.98 -21.47 -11.25
N VAL A 165 -0.54 -22.71 -11.50
CA VAL A 165 0.53 -23.01 -12.45
C VAL A 165 0.06 -24.15 -13.34
N ASP A 166 -0.02 -23.87 -14.64
CA ASP A 166 -0.36 -24.85 -15.67
C ASP A 166 0.88 -25.07 -16.54
N ALA A 167 1.35 -26.32 -16.59
CA ALA A 167 2.48 -26.71 -17.45
C ALA A 167 2.00 -27.71 -18.51
N ASP A 168 2.23 -27.38 -19.77
CA ASP A 168 1.85 -28.21 -20.92
C ASP A 168 3.04 -28.38 -21.89
N LEU A 169 2.94 -29.38 -22.76
CA LEU A 169 3.90 -29.63 -23.82
C LEU A 169 3.27 -29.36 -25.19
N ASP A 170 3.89 -28.45 -25.95
CA ASP A 170 3.56 -28.19 -27.34
C ASP A 170 3.90 -29.44 -28.19
N SER A 171 3.04 -30.45 -28.12
CA SER A 171 3.22 -31.75 -28.75
C SER A 171 1.92 -32.24 -29.39
N PRO A 172 1.95 -32.74 -30.64
CA PRO A 172 0.78 -33.35 -31.27
C PRO A 172 0.37 -34.68 -30.69
N ILE A 173 1.16 -35.22 -29.76
CA ILE A 173 0.93 -36.55 -29.12
C ILE A 173 0.74 -36.28 -27.64
N GLU A 174 -0.29 -36.92 -27.05
CA GLU A 174 -0.49 -36.94 -25.60
C GLU A 174 0.71 -37.57 -24.90
N ILE A 175 1.31 -36.83 -23.98
CA ILE A 175 2.45 -37.30 -23.19
C ILE A 175 1.95 -37.63 -21.79
N PRO A 176 2.16 -38.87 -21.28
CA PRO A 176 1.75 -39.21 -19.94
C PRO A 176 2.37 -38.24 -18.91
N GLY A 177 1.54 -37.72 -18.02
CA GLY A 177 1.95 -36.78 -16.98
C GLY A 177 1.80 -35.29 -17.36
N PHE A 178 1.32 -34.96 -18.57
CA PHE A 178 0.95 -33.61 -19.00
C PHE A 178 -0.51 -33.58 -19.49
N PRO A 179 -1.21 -32.41 -19.29
CA PRO A 179 -0.76 -31.20 -18.58
C PRO A 179 -0.67 -31.41 -17.06
N VAL A 180 0.19 -30.63 -16.40
CA VAL A 180 0.28 -30.56 -14.94
C VAL A 180 -0.39 -29.28 -14.49
N ASN A 181 -1.42 -29.39 -13.65
CA ASN A 181 -2.14 -28.26 -13.10
C ASN A 181 -1.93 -28.24 -11.58
N ILE A 182 -1.36 -27.17 -11.05
CA ILE A 182 -1.14 -26.96 -9.64
C ILE A 182 -1.90 -25.70 -9.24
N SER A 183 -2.75 -25.81 -8.22
CA SER A 183 -3.43 -24.67 -7.63
C SER A 183 -3.28 -24.73 -6.12
N GLU A 184 -2.82 -23.64 -5.53
CA GLU A 184 -2.63 -23.51 -4.08
C GLU A 184 -3.13 -22.14 -3.61
N LYS A 185 -3.92 -22.18 -2.54
CA LYS A 185 -4.41 -20.97 -1.87
C LYS A 185 -3.78 -20.84 -0.49
N MET A 186 -3.16 -19.70 -0.26
CA MET A 186 -2.50 -19.35 1.01
C MET A 186 -3.19 -18.15 1.62
N ASP A 187 -3.81 -18.33 2.78
CA ASP A 187 -4.50 -17.30 3.54
C ASP A 187 -3.80 -17.11 4.90
N TYR A 188 -3.54 -15.86 5.27
CA TYR A 188 -2.96 -15.50 6.57
C TYR A 188 -3.75 -14.37 7.21
N VAL A 189 -3.83 -14.40 8.54
CA VAL A 189 -4.46 -13.34 9.35
C VAL A 189 -3.50 -12.92 10.44
N ASP A 190 -2.92 -11.73 10.30
CA ASP A 190 -1.95 -11.17 11.22
C ASP A 190 -2.61 -10.13 12.12
N LEU A 191 -2.55 -10.33 13.44
CA LEU A 191 -2.79 -9.27 14.41
C LEU A 191 -1.59 -8.34 14.42
N VAL A 192 -1.84 -7.02 14.39
CA VAL A 192 -0.80 -6.00 14.36
C VAL A 192 -1.04 -4.91 15.40
N VAL A 193 0.04 -4.41 15.97
CA VAL A 193 0.07 -3.22 16.80
C VAL A 193 1.09 -2.23 16.25
N GLY A 194 0.86 -0.95 16.44
CA GLY A 194 1.76 0.02 15.86
C GLY A 194 1.51 1.45 16.26
N THR A 195 2.08 2.36 15.51
CA THR A 195 1.99 3.80 15.71
C THR A 195 1.97 4.55 14.40
N ASN A 196 1.23 5.67 14.39
CA ASN A 196 1.28 6.66 13.32
C ASN A 196 1.67 8.01 13.91
N ILE A 197 2.70 8.64 13.35
CA ILE A 197 3.13 9.99 13.73
C ILE A 197 2.83 10.91 12.56
N ARG A 198 2.21 12.05 12.85
CA ARG A 198 1.89 13.10 11.90
C ARG A 198 2.56 14.39 12.33
N ILE A 199 3.32 15.00 11.45
CA ILE A 199 4.07 16.24 11.71
C ILE A 199 3.67 17.27 10.67
N ILE A 200 3.05 18.37 11.10
CA ILE A 200 2.72 19.50 10.23
C ILE A 200 3.94 20.40 10.13
N LEU A 201 4.48 20.53 8.94
CA LEU A 201 5.61 21.41 8.64
C LEU A 201 5.14 22.80 8.19
N SER A 202 3.99 22.86 7.53
CA SER A 202 3.38 24.10 7.04
C SER A 202 1.88 23.92 6.79
N LYS A 203 1.19 25.00 6.41
CA LYS A 203 -0.23 24.96 6.00
C LYS A 203 -0.52 24.00 4.84
N SER A 204 0.51 23.56 4.11
CA SER A 204 0.36 22.72 2.92
C SER A 204 1.18 21.44 2.95
N VAL A 205 2.01 21.21 3.97
CA VAL A 205 2.93 20.04 4.02
C VAL A 205 2.78 19.30 5.34
N LEU A 206 2.46 18.02 5.24
CA LEU A 206 2.36 17.07 6.34
C LEU A 206 3.34 15.92 6.10
N LEU A 207 4.13 15.58 7.11
CA LEU A 207 4.90 14.35 7.17
C LEU A 207 4.14 13.28 7.94
N GLY A 208 4.11 12.07 7.41
CA GLY A 208 3.58 10.88 8.05
C GLY A 208 4.67 9.84 8.24
N LEU A 209 4.72 9.25 9.43
CA LEU A 209 5.53 8.08 9.74
C LEU A 209 4.60 7.01 10.31
N SER A 210 4.68 5.79 9.83
CA SER A 210 3.97 4.68 10.45
C SER A 210 4.90 3.49 10.63
N GLY A 211 4.69 2.75 11.72
CA GLY A 211 5.39 1.50 11.98
C GLY A 211 4.48 0.53 12.70
N ASN A 212 4.45 -0.71 12.25
CA ASN A 212 3.65 -1.77 12.82
C ASN A 212 4.47 -3.05 12.98
N ILE A 213 4.10 -3.86 13.97
CA ILE A 213 4.63 -5.19 14.22
C ILE A 213 3.48 -6.14 14.51
N GLY A 214 3.58 -7.39 14.07
CA GLY A 214 2.50 -8.35 14.23
C GLY A 214 2.86 -9.77 13.81
N GLY A 215 1.82 -10.56 13.55
CA GLY A 215 1.91 -11.99 13.23
C GLY A 215 1.90 -12.82 14.49
N PHE A 216 3.03 -12.90 15.17
CA PHE A 216 3.26 -13.61 16.45
C PHE A 216 3.07 -15.13 16.39
N GLY A 217 2.86 -15.73 15.22
CA GLY A 217 2.70 -17.18 15.03
C GLY A 217 1.46 -17.78 15.67
N ILE A 218 0.37 -17.01 15.83
CA ILE A 218 -0.87 -17.46 16.45
C ILE A 218 -1.81 -17.99 15.34
N GLY A 219 -2.14 -19.28 15.39
CA GLY A 219 -2.98 -19.90 14.36
C GLY A 219 -2.36 -19.80 12.97
N ASN A 220 -3.16 -19.36 11.98
CA ASN A 220 -2.70 -19.15 10.60
C ASN A 220 -2.17 -17.73 10.40
N SER A 221 -1.18 -17.33 11.20
CA SER A 221 -0.55 -16.01 11.11
C SER A 221 0.93 -16.12 10.78
N SER A 222 1.51 -15.03 10.30
CA SER A 222 2.96 -14.89 10.15
C SER A 222 3.66 -15.09 11.48
N LYS A 223 4.85 -15.69 11.49
CA LYS A 223 5.70 -15.76 12.70
C LYS A 223 6.15 -14.39 13.14
N LEU A 224 6.41 -13.52 12.17
CA LEU A 224 6.75 -12.12 12.38
C LEU A 224 6.35 -11.33 11.15
N TYR A 225 5.60 -10.28 11.37
CA TYR A 225 5.31 -9.22 10.43
C TYR A 225 5.82 -7.89 10.96
N TRP A 226 6.38 -7.05 10.12
CA TRP A 226 6.58 -5.64 10.42
C TRP A 226 6.52 -4.80 9.14
N ASP A 227 6.00 -3.60 9.26
CA ASP A 227 6.00 -2.61 8.21
C ASP A 227 6.43 -1.24 8.72
N PHE A 228 6.95 -0.45 7.80
CA PHE A 228 7.29 0.94 8.00
C PHE A 228 6.90 1.75 6.78
N SER A 229 6.36 2.94 6.99
CA SER A 229 6.19 3.90 5.91
C SER A 229 6.54 5.32 6.34
N PHE A 230 7.07 6.06 5.37
CA PHE A 230 7.33 7.48 5.45
C PHE A 230 6.58 8.15 4.30
N THR A 231 5.83 9.20 4.59
CA THR A 231 5.03 9.91 3.59
C THR A 231 5.16 11.43 3.72
N ASN A 232 5.19 12.10 2.59
CA ASN A 232 5.02 13.54 2.47
C ASN A 232 3.69 13.81 1.79
N THR A 233 2.79 14.51 2.44
CA THR A 233 1.49 14.88 1.91
C THR A 233 1.46 16.37 1.64
N PHE A 234 1.08 16.73 0.42
CA PHE A 234 0.99 18.10 -0.06
C PHE A 234 -0.46 18.45 -0.31
N LYS A 235 -0.95 19.50 0.34
CA LYS A 235 -2.29 20.02 0.10
C LYS A 235 -2.31 20.80 -1.21
N VAL A 236 -3.11 20.33 -2.15
CA VAL A 236 -3.34 20.99 -3.46
C VAL A 236 -4.58 21.89 -3.37
N SER A 237 -5.65 21.40 -2.72
CA SER A 237 -6.87 22.13 -2.48
C SER A 237 -7.53 21.70 -1.16
N LYS A 238 -8.70 22.24 -0.85
CA LYS A 238 -9.47 21.80 0.34
C LYS A 238 -9.87 20.33 0.25
N LEU A 239 -10.15 19.83 -0.95
CA LEU A 239 -10.60 18.45 -1.19
C LEU A 239 -9.47 17.51 -1.61
N LEU A 240 -8.35 18.04 -2.12
CA LEU A 240 -7.34 17.23 -2.79
C LEU A 240 -5.98 17.37 -2.11
N THR A 241 -5.38 16.23 -1.80
CA THR A 241 -3.97 16.15 -1.37
C THR A 241 -3.22 15.14 -2.23
N VAL A 242 -1.93 15.39 -2.44
CA VAL A 242 -1.01 14.47 -3.12
C VAL A 242 -0.03 13.95 -2.09
N THR A 243 0.22 12.66 -2.09
CA THR A 243 1.15 12.01 -1.17
C THR A 243 2.24 11.31 -1.96
N ALA A 244 3.49 11.55 -1.58
CA ALA A 244 4.65 10.80 -2.05
C ALA A 244 5.37 10.22 -0.83
N GLY A 245 5.92 9.01 -0.96
CA GLY A 245 6.56 8.38 0.18
C GLY A 245 7.31 7.12 -0.17
N TYR A 246 7.66 6.39 0.86
CA TYR A 246 8.33 5.10 0.79
C TYR A 246 7.69 4.14 1.80
N LYS A 247 7.43 2.92 1.38
CA LYS A 247 6.88 1.87 2.23
C LYS A 247 7.75 0.63 2.13
N SER A 248 7.93 -0.03 3.24
CA SER A 248 8.57 -1.34 3.33
C SER A 248 7.78 -2.23 4.25
N PHE A 249 7.62 -3.50 3.89
CA PHE A 249 7.15 -4.51 4.81
C PHE A 249 7.99 -5.78 4.74
N ASN A 250 7.88 -6.58 5.78
CA ASN A 250 8.63 -7.81 5.95
C ASN A 250 7.72 -8.84 6.66
N ALA A 251 7.56 -10.00 6.06
CA ALA A 251 6.77 -11.09 6.64
C ALA A 251 7.59 -12.38 6.63
N LYS A 252 7.59 -13.09 7.76
CA LYS A 252 8.14 -14.43 7.90
C LYS A 252 7.01 -15.40 8.17
N THR A 253 6.84 -16.38 7.31
CA THR A 253 5.82 -17.41 7.43
C THR A 253 6.48 -18.79 7.52
N GLU A 254 5.79 -19.74 8.13
CA GLU A 254 6.17 -21.14 8.18
C GLU A 254 4.95 -21.98 7.77
N SER A 255 5.13 -22.94 6.89
CA SER A 255 4.11 -23.87 6.42
C SER A 255 4.64 -25.29 6.49
N GLY A 256 3.76 -26.25 6.83
CA GLY A 256 4.17 -27.66 7.06
C GLY A 256 4.67 -27.93 8.46
N GLU A 257 5.01 -29.19 8.75
CA GLU A 257 5.51 -29.65 10.04
C GLU A 257 6.70 -30.61 9.84
N GLY A 258 7.57 -30.67 10.85
CA GLY A 258 8.70 -31.60 10.88
C GLY A 258 9.69 -31.38 9.73
N GLU A 259 9.96 -32.44 8.94
CA GLU A 259 10.89 -32.41 7.80
C GLU A 259 10.33 -31.62 6.60
N ASP A 260 9.01 -31.49 6.50
CA ASP A 260 8.32 -30.74 5.44
C ASP A 260 8.12 -29.24 5.80
N LEU A 261 8.76 -28.75 6.86
CA LEU A 261 8.66 -27.35 7.27
C LEU A 261 9.31 -26.41 6.26
N VAL A 262 8.50 -25.64 5.56
CA VAL A 262 8.94 -24.59 4.62
C VAL A 262 8.90 -23.23 5.32
N LYS A 263 10.04 -22.55 5.37
CA LYS A 263 10.17 -21.19 5.88
C LYS A 263 10.22 -20.21 4.72
N THR A 264 9.33 -19.24 4.72
CA THR A 264 9.28 -18.20 3.69
C THR A 264 9.53 -16.84 4.34
N HIS A 265 10.36 -16.03 3.72
CA HIS A 265 10.67 -14.69 4.15
C HIS A 265 10.47 -13.71 2.99
N ILE A 266 9.43 -12.88 3.09
CA ILE A 266 9.05 -11.91 2.07
C ILE A 266 9.47 -10.52 2.54
N LYS A 267 10.18 -9.79 1.68
CA LYS A 267 10.54 -8.38 1.86
C LYS A 267 10.06 -7.61 0.65
N THR A 268 9.20 -6.62 0.87
CA THR A 268 8.71 -5.76 -0.20
C THR A 268 8.96 -4.30 0.19
N PHE A 269 9.51 -3.52 -0.72
CA PHE A 269 9.87 -2.13 -0.46
C PHE A 269 9.85 -1.31 -1.75
N GLY A 270 9.54 -0.05 -1.63
CA GLY A 270 9.54 0.86 -2.79
C GLY A 270 8.85 2.20 -2.52
N PRO A 271 9.01 3.14 -3.46
CA PRO A 271 8.32 4.41 -3.41
C PRO A 271 6.82 4.24 -3.63
N LEU A 272 6.05 5.16 -3.09
CA LEU A 272 4.61 5.25 -3.30
C LEU A 272 4.20 6.66 -3.72
N LEU A 273 3.16 6.71 -4.54
CA LEU A 273 2.50 7.95 -4.97
C LEU A 273 0.99 7.77 -4.85
N GLY A 274 0.31 8.75 -4.29
CA GLY A 274 -1.13 8.69 -4.10
C GLY A 274 -1.79 10.06 -4.18
N VAL A 275 -3.07 10.01 -4.44
CA VAL A 275 -3.96 11.18 -4.41
C VAL A 275 -5.05 10.89 -3.40
N ALA A 276 -5.32 11.84 -2.50
CA ALA A 276 -6.36 11.65 -1.51
C ALA A 276 -7.45 12.70 -1.65
N PHE A 277 -8.69 12.24 -1.56
CA PHE A 277 -9.90 13.03 -1.50
C PHE A 277 -10.34 13.14 -0.03
N ASN A 278 -10.43 14.36 0.47
CA ASN A 278 -10.83 14.66 1.83
C ASN A 278 -12.29 15.13 1.80
N LEU A 279 -13.16 14.40 2.54
CA LEU A 279 -14.63 14.54 2.50
C LEU A 279 -15.19 15.02 3.84
#